data_08c628e16124ff31c17129c4456ca4d8
#
_entry.id   08c628e16124ff31c17129c4456ca4d8
#
_cell.length_a   1.000
_cell.length_b   1.000
_cell.length_c   1.000
_cell.angle_alpha   90.00
_cell.angle_beta   90.00
_cell.angle_gamma   90.00
#
_symmetry.space_group_name_H-M   'P 1'
#
loop_
_entity.id
_entity.type
_entity.pdbx_description
1 polymer ?
#
loop_
_entity_poly.entity_id
_entity_poly.type
_entity_poly.pdbx_seq_one_letter_code
_entity_poly.pdbx_strand_id
1 'polypeptide(L)'
;IIAYMVMLCLGELAVHMPESGSFGAYAKRYIGPGTGYTITWLYWLTWSVTLGTEFTAAALLMQEWFPHISMWIWTIIFGVFVFSLNMISTRWFAESEFWLALVKVVTVVAFILLGLLAIFGVIGYQGYTSAPLFSNLTSHGWFPEGIFPIFATMLIVNFAFSGTELIGVAAGETKDPAKNVPKAINTAIFRLLIFFVGTIVVV
;
A
#
# COMPACT_ATOMS: atom_id res chain seq x y z
N ILE A 1 6.12 12.84 -2.93
CA ILE A 1 6.72 13.46 -4.12
C ILE A 1 7.55 12.42 -4.88
N ILE A 2 8.54 11.76 -4.26
CA ILE A 2 9.43 10.78 -4.94
C ILE A 2 8.61 9.67 -5.60
N ALA A 3 7.71 9.01 -4.88
CA ALA A 3 6.87 7.96 -5.41
C ALA A 3 6.04 8.44 -6.64
N TYR A 4 5.54 9.67 -6.60
CA TYR A 4 4.80 10.26 -7.71
C TYR A 4 5.67 10.44 -8.95
N MET A 5 6.88 10.99 -8.77
CA MET A 5 7.82 11.18 -9.87
C MET A 5 8.22 9.84 -10.51
N VAL A 6 8.52 8.83 -9.69
CA VAL A 6 8.82 7.48 -10.18
C VAL A 6 7.64 6.90 -10.97
N MET A 7 6.42 7.08 -10.47
CA MET A 7 5.22 6.61 -11.15
C MET A 7 4.95 7.31 -12.47
N LEU A 8 5.23 8.62 -12.57
CA LEU A 8 5.13 9.34 -13.84
C LEU A 8 6.14 8.83 -14.86
N CYS A 9 7.41 8.69 -14.47
CA CYS A 9 8.44 8.14 -15.35
C CYS A 9 8.10 6.71 -15.81
N LEU A 10 7.65 5.87 -14.89
CA LEU A 10 7.22 4.52 -15.20
C LEU A 10 6.00 4.51 -16.13
N GLY A 11 5.05 5.40 -15.89
CA GLY A 11 3.85 5.55 -16.72
C GLY A 11 4.19 5.94 -18.18
N GLU A 12 5.12 6.88 -18.37
CA GLU A 12 5.58 7.26 -19.71
C GLU A 12 6.26 6.10 -20.42
N LEU A 13 7.16 5.38 -19.72
CA LEU A 13 7.80 4.18 -20.27
C LEU A 13 6.78 3.10 -20.63
N ALA A 14 5.81 2.87 -19.76
CA ALA A 14 4.78 1.85 -19.94
C ALA A 14 3.81 2.18 -21.09
N VAL A 15 3.54 3.45 -21.33
CA VAL A 15 2.75 3.90 -22.49
C VAL A 15 3.54 3.76 -23.80
N HIS A 16 4.83 4.12 -23.78
CA HIS A 16 5.68 4.06 -24.95
C HIS A 16 6.06 2.61 -25.33
N MET A 17 6.22 1.76 -24.34
CA MET A 17 6.65 0.37 -24.50
C MET A 17 5.85 -0.55 -23.56
N PRO A 18 4.60 -0.89 -23.91
CA PRO A 18 3.73 -1.73 -23.09
C PRO A 18 4.15 -3.20 -23.21
N GLU A 19 5.25 -3.56 -22.57
CA GLU A 19 5.79 -4.92 -22.53
C GLU A 19 5.54 -5.58 -21.17
N SER A 20 5.23 -6.88 -21.20
CA SER A 20 5.22 -7.71 -20.00
C SER A 20 6.60 -7.75 -19.37
N GLY A 21 6.71 -7.57 -18.05
CA GLY A 21 7.98 -7.46 -17.34
C GLY A 21 8.45 -6.03 -17.07
N SER A 22 7.76 -5.02 -17.65
CA SER A 22 7.89 -3.59 -17.29
C SER A 22 9.36 -3.15 -17.10
N PHE A 23 9.72 -2.67 -15.89
CA PHE A 23 11.06 -2.12 -15.62
C PHE A 23 12.21 -3.10 -15.85
N GLY A 24 12.02 -4.41 -15.72
CA GLY A 24 13.02 -5.42 -16.09
C GLY A 24 13.29 -5.42 -17.61
N ALA A 25 12.21 -5.33 -18.42
CA ALA A 25 12.31 -5.23 -19.88
C ALA A 25 12.93 -3.89 -20.30
N TYR A 26 12.55 -2.78 -19.65
CA TYR A 26 13.12 -1.46 -19.93
C TYR A 26 14.61 -1.41 -19.61
N ALA A 27 15.01 -1.93 -18.43
CA ALA A 27 16.41 -2.00 -18.05
C ALA A 27 17.24 -2.88 -19.02
N LYS A 28 16.68 -4.01 -19.45
CA LYS A 28 17.32 -4.88 -20.44
C LYS A 28 17.56 -4.14 -21.75
N ARG A 29 16.59 -3.37 -22.21
CA ARG A 29 16.64 -2.65 -23.49
C ARG A 29 17.56 -1.44 -23.47
N TYR A 30 17.48 -0.61 -22.42
CA TYR A 30 18.17 0.67 -22.38
C TYR A 30 19.52 0.64 -21.68
N ILE A 31 19.75 -0.32 -20.78
CA ILE A 31 21.00 -0.42 -20.00
C ILE A 31 21.79 -1.68 -20.39
N GLY A 32 21.11 -2.82 -20.46
CA GLY A 32 21.73 -4.08 -20.88
C GLY A 32 21.10 -5.31 -20.23
N PRO A 33 21.38 -6.51 -20.78
CA PRO A 33 20.73 -7.75 -20.37
C PRO A 33 21.03 -8.14 -18.91
N GLY A 34 22.24 -7.88 -18.43
CA GLY A 34 22.62 -8.17 -17.04
C GLY A 34 21.83 -7.35 -16.05
N THR A 35 21.65 -6.04 -16.30
CA THR A 35 20.84 -5.15 -15.45
C THR A 35 19.37 -5.57 -15.46
N GLY A 36 18.81 -5.88 -16.63
CA GLY A 36 17.42 -6.37 -16.72
C GLY A 36 17.20 -7.64 -15.92
N TYR A 37 18.11 -8.60 -16.01
CA TYR A 37 18.06 -9.84 -15.22
C TYR A 37 18.12 -9.55 -13.71
N THR A 38 19.05 -8.74 -13.28
CA THR A 38 19.23 -8.38 -11.85
C THR A 38 17.99 -7.71 -11.28
N ILE A 39 17.43 -6.73 -12.01
CA ILE A 39 16.23 -6.00 -11.57
C ILE A 39 15.04 -6.95 -11.45
N THR A 40 14.84 -7.84 -12.41
CA THR A 40 13.75 -8.82 -12.39
C THR A 40 13.86 -9.74 -11.17
N TRP A 41 15.07 -10.24 -10.87
CA TRP A 41 15.31 -11.07 -9.70
C TRP A 41 15.13 -10.33 -8.39
N LEU A 42 15.61 -9.10 -8.29
CA LEU A 42 15.42 -8.26 -7.09
C LEU A 42 13.94 -7.97 -6.86
N TYR A 43 13.18 -7.71 -7.90
CA TYR A 43 11.75 -7.48 -7.79
C TYR A 43 11.01 -8.73 -7.29
N TRP A 44 11.32 -9.89 -7.88
CA TRP A 44 10.76 -11.16 -7.40
C TRP A 44 11.10 -11.43 -5.93
N LEU A 45 12.37 -11.22 -5.53
CA LEU A 45 12.80 -11.38 -4.15
C LEU A 45 12.07 -10.42 -3.20
N THR A 46 11.94 -9.15 -3.60
CA THR A 46 11.21 -8.14 -2.81
C THR A 46 9.79 -8.59 -2.53
N TRP A 47 9.05 -9.02 -3.55
CA TRP A 47 7.68 -9.48 -3.37
C TRP A 47 7.57 -10.77 -2.58
N SER A 48 8.52 -11.67 -2.72
CA SER A 48 8.57 -12.91 -1.93
C SER A 48 8.77 -12.63 -0.44
N VAL A 49 9.68 -11.72 -0.10
CA VAL A 49 9.92 -11.29 1.28
C VAL A 49 8.73 -10.50 1.82
N THR A 50 8.15 -9.60 1.02
CA THR A 50 6.96 -8.83 1.40
C THR A 50 5.80 -9.75 1.75
N LEU A 51 5.53 -10.79 0.95
CA LEU A 51 4.49 -11.76 1.24
C LEU A 51 4.70 -12.45 2.59
N GLY A 52 5.94 -12.82 2.91
CA GLY A 52 6.28 -13.41 4.22
C GLY A 52 6.05 -12.44 5.39
N THR A 53 6.41 -11.17 5.22
CA THR A 53 6.18 -10.14 6.25
C THR A 53 4.70 -9.85 6.45
N GLU A 54 3.89 -9.82 5.39
CA GLU A 54 2.44 -9.62 5.46
C GLU A 54 1.74 -10.78 6.21
N PHE A 55 2.12 -12.03 5.93
CA PHE A 55 1.59 -13.17 6.68
C PHE A 55 1.98 -13.12 8.15
N THR A 56 3.20 -12.72 8.47
CA THR A 56 3.66 -12.55 9.84
C THR A 56 2.89 -11.44 10.55
N ALA A 57 2.70 -10.30 9.91
CA ALA A 57 1.92 -9.18 10.44
C ALA A 57 0.46 -9.57 10.71
N ALA A 58 -0.17 -10.26 9.75
CA ALA A 58 -1.54 -10.77 9.93
C ALA A 58 -1.64 -11.76 11.10
N ALA A 59 -0.66 -12.66 11.24
CA ALA A 59 -0.61 -13.62 12.33
C ALA A 59 -0.43 -12.94 13.70
N LEU A 60 0.38 -11.89 13.79
CA LEU A 60 0.55 -11.08 15.00
C LEU A 60 -0.76 -10.39 15.40
N LEU A 61 -1.49 -9.81 14.46
CA LEU A 61 -2.81 -9.21 14.73
C LEU A 61 -3.81 -10.25 15.26
N MET A 62 -3.77 -11.48 14.75
CA MET A 62 -4.64 -12.54 15.26
C MET A 62 -4.27 -12.99 16.68
N GLN A 63 -3.01 -12.87 17.08
CA GLN A 63 -2.58 -13.18 18.45
C GLN A 63 -3.16 -12.22 19.50
N GLU A 64 -3.44 -10.97 19.13
CA GLU A 64 -4.13 -10.02 20.03
C GLU A 64 -5.53 -10.52 20.43
N TRP A 65 -6.21 -11.22 19.51
CA TRP A 65 -7.55 -11.76 19.76
C TRP A 65 -7.53 -13.19 20.29
N PHE A 66 -6.52 -13.96 19.89
CA PHE A 66 -6.38 -15.38 20.22
C PHE A 66 -4.98 -15.69 20.78
N PRO A 67 -4.61 -15.20 21.96
CA PRO A 67 -3.24 -15.29 22.49
C PRO A 67 -2.75 -16.70 22.74
N HIS A 68 -3.67 -17.69 22.86
CA HIS A 68 -3.32 -19.09 23.10
C HIS A 68 -2.97 -19.85 21.80
N ILE A 69 -3.22 -19.27 20.63
CA ILE A 69 -2.93 -19.93 19.35
C ILE A 69 -1.57 -19.45 18.84
N SER A 70 -0.70 -20.42 18.51
CA SER A 70 0.63 -20.10 17.98
C SER A 70 0.55 -19.32 16.68
N MET A 71 1.43 -18.32 16.52
CA MET A 71 1.56 -17.50 15.32
C MET A 71 1.71 -18.34 14.03
N TRP A 72 2.43 -19.48 14.10
CA TRP A 72 2.64 -20.37 12.96
C TRP A 72 1.33 -20.94 12.41
N ILE A 73 0.36 -21.21 13.27
CA ILE A 73 -0.94 -21.76 12.85
C ILE A 73 -1.66 -20.72 11.98
N TRP A 74 -1.67 -19.46 12.40
CA TRP A 74 -2.26 -18.36 11.63
C TRP A 74 -1.54 -18.13 10.31
N THR A 75 -0.22 -18.14 10.32
CA THR A 75 0.59 -18.00 9.10
C THR A 75 0.26 -19.09 8.09
N ILE A 76 0.12 -20.35 8.53
CA ILE A 76 -0.26 -21.48 7.67
C ILE A 76 -1.70 -21.32 7.14
N ILE A 77 -2.63 -20.93 8.01
CA ILE A 77 -4.04 -20.71 7.61
C ILE A 77 -4.13 -19.66 6.51
N PHE A 78 -3.49 -18.49 6.70
CA PHE A 78 -3.49 -17.43 5.69
C PHE A 78 -2.75 -17.84 4.42
N GLY A 79 -1.62 -18.53 4.54
CA GLY A 79 -0.89 -19.05 3.40
C GLY A 79 -1.73 -20.02 2.56
N VAL A 80 -2.38 -20.98 3.20
CA VAL A 80 -3.27 -21.96 2.53
C VAL A 80 -4.47 -21.24 1.93
N PHE A 81 -5.06 -20.28 2.62
CA PHE A 81 -6.18 -19.50 2.12
C PHE A 81 -5.82 -18.73 0.84
N VAL A 82 -4.74 -17.94 0.86
CA VAL A 82 -4.29 -17.17 -0.31
C VAL A 82 -3.88 -18.10 -1.45
N PHE A 83 -3.15 -19.19 -1.15
CA PHE A 83 -2.79 -20.19 -2.15
C PHE A 83 -4.02 -20.82 -2.82
N SER A 84 -5.03 -21.18 -2.03
CA SER A 84 -6.27 -21.76 -2.53
C SER A 84 -7.01 -20.80 -3.47
N LEU A 85 -7.10 -19.50 -3.12
CA LEU A 85 -7.71 -18.50 -4.00
C LEU A 85 -6.99 -18.39 -5.35
N ASN A 86 -5.66 -18.50 -5.35
CA ASN A 86 -4.88 -18.46 -6.59
C ASN A 86 -5.04 -19.72 -7.45
N MET A 87 -5.30 -20.88 -6.83
CA MET A 87 -5.45 -22.17 -7.54
C MET A 87 -6.81 -22.35 -8.21
N ILE A 88 -7.86 -21.72 -7.70
CA ILE A 88 -9.23 -21.99 -8.14
C ILE A 88 -9.48 -21.44 -9.56
N SER A 89 -9.29 -20.16 -9.78
CA SER A 89 -9.48 -19.53 -11.10
C SER A 89 -9.09 -18.06 -11.05
N THR A 90 -8.55 -17.53 -12.15
CA THR A 90 -8.26 -16.08 -12.31
C THR A 90 -9.51 -15.21 -12.12
N ARG A 91 -10.71 -15.68 -12.51
CA ARG A 91 -11.96 -14.94 -12.32
C ARG A 91 -12.34 -14.86 -10.83
N TRP A 92 -12.28 -15.95 -10.10
CA TRP A 92 -12.57 -15.96 -8.66
C TRP A 92 -11.52 -15.19 -7.86
N PHE A 93 -10.26 -15.23 -8.29
CA PHE A 93 -9.21 -14.42 -7.70
C PHE A 93 -9.51 -12.92 -7.86
N ALA A 94 -9.83 -12.46 -9.07
CA ALA A 94 -10.15 -11.07 -9.33
C ALA A 94 -11.40 -10.60 -8.56
N GLU A 95 -12.42 -11.45 -8.45
CA GLU A 95 -13.62 -11.16 -7.65
C GLU A 95 -13.29 -11.03 -6.17
N SER A 96 -12.48 -11.93 -5.62
CA SER A 96 -12.03 -11.89 -4.22
C SER A 96 -11.20 -10.64 -3.95
N GLU A 97 -10.30 -10.27 -4.86
CA GLU A 97 -9.48 -9.07 -4.76
C GLU A 97 -10.36 -7.81 -4.72
N PHE A 98 -11.38 -7.73 -5.57
CA PHE A 98 -12.33 -6.62 -5.56
C PHE A 98 -13.03 -6.47 -4.22
N TRP A 99 -13.58 -7.56 -3.66
CA TRP A 99 -14.28 -7.52 -2.38
C TRP A 99 -13.35 -7.18 -1.21
N LEU A 100 -12.15 -7.76 -1.18
CA LEU A 100 -11.14 -7.45 -0.16
C LEU A 100 -10.67 -5.99 -0.24
N ALA A 101 -10.48 -5.47 -1.46
CA ALA A 101 -10.14 -4.07 -1.67
C ALA A 101 -11.28 -3.14 -1.23
N LEU A 102 -12.55 -3.51 -1.51
CA LEU A 102 -13.72 -2.75 -1.06
C LEU A 102 -13.79 -2.68 0.47
N VAL A 103 -13.63 -3.81 1.15
CA VAL A 103 -13.60 -3.86 2.63
C VAL A 103 -12.51 -2.93 3.18
N LYS A 104 -11.29 -2.99 2.63
CA LYS A 104 -10.20 -2.09 3.02
C LYS A 104 -10.58 -0.62 2.87
N VAL A 105 -11.13 -0.23 1.73
CA VAL A 105 -11.53 1.17 1.45
C VAL A 105 -12.62 1.62 2.42
N VAL A 106 -13.67 0.81 2.62
CA VAL A 106 -14.78 1.11 3.55
C VAL A 106 -14.25 1.26 4.98
N THR A 107 -13.36 0.37 5.41
CA THR A 107 -12.78 0.42 6.76
C THR A 107 -11.96 1.71 6.98
N VAL A 108 -11.10 2.08 6.02
CA VAL A 108 -10.31 3.32 6.13
C VAL A 108 -11.19 4.56 6.13
N VAL A 109 -12.19 4.62 5.25
CA VAL A 109 -13.14 5.74 5.22
C VAL A 109 -13.93 5.83 6.52
N ALA A 110 -14.44 4.70 7.02
CA ALA A 110 -15.16 4.65 8.29
C ALA A 110 -14.26 5.11 9.45
N PHE A 111 -13.01 4.68 9.48
CA PHE A 111 -12.03 5.11 10.48
C PHE A 111 -11.79 6.63 10.45
N ILE A 112 -11.59 7.20 9.27
CA ILE A 112 -11.43 8.65 9.11
C ILE A 112 -12.68 9.40 9.56
N LEU A 113 -13.87 8.96 9.16
CA LEU A 113 -15.13 9.59 9.55
C LEU A 113 -15.37 9.52 11.07
N LEU A 114 -15.17 8.35 11.68
CA LEU A 114 -15.31 8.17 13.12
C LEU A 114 -14.28 9.00 13.90
N GLY A 115 -13.04 9.06 13.42
CA GLY A 115 -11.99 9.89 13.99
C GLY A 115 -12.34 11.38 13.94
N LEU A 116 -12.84 11.86 12.79
CA LEU A 116 -13.32 13.25 12.69
C LEU A 116 -14.49 13.53 13.64
N LEU A 117 -15.46 12.62 13.75
CA LEU A 117 -16.58 12.78 14.70
C LEU A 117 -16.10 12.81 16.15
N ALA A 118 -15.06 12.05 16.49
CA ALA A 118 -14.44 12.08 17.81
C ALA A 118 -13.69 13.41 18.06
N ILE A 119 -12.92 13.89 17.09
CA ILE A 119 -12.19 15.18 17.16
C ILE A 119 -13.15 16.34 17.38
N PHE A 120 -14.29 16.37 16.71
CA PHE A 120 -15.31 17.40 16.88
C PHE A 120 -16.23 17.17 18.09
N GLY A 121 -16.00 16.13 18.89
CA GLY A 121 -16.76 15.85 20.12
C GLY A 121 -18.20 15.36 19.88
N VAL A 122 -18.54 14.92 18.66
CA VAL A 122 -19.84 14.33 18.35
C VAL A 122 -19.98 12.94 18.97
N ILE A 123 -18.87 12.20 19.03
CA ILE A 123 -18.79 10.91 19.69
C ILE A 123 -17.88 11.07 20.89
N GLY A 124 -18.41 10.75 22.11
CA GLY A 124 -17.58 10.76 23.33
C GLY A 124 -16.53 9.66 23.26
N TYR A 125 -15.27 10.03 23.44
CA TYR A 125 -14.14 9.09 23.55
C TYR A 125 -13.69 9.01 25.00
N GLN A 126 -13.38 7.81 25.51
CA GLN A 126 -12.96 7.60 26.90
C GLN A 126 -11.72 8.46 27.22
N GLY A 127 -11.86 9.36 28.21
CA GLY A 127 -10.80 10.24 28.67
C GLY A 127 -10.91 11.70 28.23
N TYR A 128 -11.78 12.04 27.29
CA TYR A 128 -12.00 13.43 26.88
C TYR A 128 -13.40 13.91 27.27
N THR A 129 -13.44 14.95 28.12
CA THR A 129 -14.68 15.62 28.55
C THR A 129 -15.09 16.75 27.62
N SER A 130 -14.21 17.15 26.69
CA SER A 130 -14.42 18.20 25.69
C SER A 130 -13.79 17.77 24.37
N ALA A 131 -14.27 18.33 23.26
CA ALA A 131 -13.71 18.08 21.93
C ALA A 131 -12.22 18.42 21.87
N PRO A 132 -11.32 17.46 21.58
CA PRO A 132 -9.87 17.72 21.56
C PRO A 132 -9.48 18.64 20.40
N LEU A 133 -10.29 18.73 19.36
CA LEU A 133 -10.00 19.47 18.13
C LEU A 133 -8.60 19.11 17.58
N PHE A 134 -7.82 20.08 17.19
CA PHE A 134 -6.46 19.91 16.69
C PHE A 134 -5.37 20.19 17.75
N SER A 135 -5.71 20.19 19.03
CA SER A 135 -4.76 20.48 20.10
C SER A 135 -3.58 19.50 20.12
N ASN A 136 -3.82 18.23 19.83
CA ASN A 136 -2.77 17.21 19.80
C ASN A 136 -1.73 17.45 18.70
N LEU A 137 -2.12 18.01 17.55
CA LEU A 137 -1.19 18.34 16.46
C LEU A 137 -0.24 19.48 16.80
N THR A 138 -0.62 20.35 17.74
CA THR A 138 0.13 21.59 18.06
C THR A 138 0.75 21.60 19.44
N SER A 139 0.29 20.75 20.36
CA SER A 139 0.71 20.72 21.78
C SER A 139 2.21 20.49 21.99
N HIS A 140 2.83 19.70 21.13
CA HIS A 140 4.26 19.36 21.20
C HIS A 140 5.12 20.09 20.16
N GLY A 141 4.55 21.05 19.40
CA GLY A 141 5.21 21.71 18.28
C GLY A 141 5.25 20.86 17.02
N TRP A 142 5.65 21.46 15.90
CA TRP A 142 5.68 20.78 14.58
C TRP A 142 6.81 19.76 14.44
N PHE A 143 7.89 19.89 15.20
CA PHE A 143 9.07 19.02 15.17
C PHE A 143 9.57 18.77 16.59
N PRO A 144 8.83 18.01 17.41
CA PRO A 144 9.17 17.80 18.83
C PRO A 144 10.53 17.14 19.03
N GLU A 145 10.94 16.29 18.09
CA GLU A 145 12.22 15.57 18.12
C GLU A 145 13.22 16.05 17.04
N GLY A 146 12.97 17.24 16.49
CA GLY A 146 13.79 17.80 15.43
C GLY A 146 13.51 17.21 14.04
N ILE A 147 14.38 17.57 13.07
CA ILE A 147 14.18 17.23 11.65
C ILE A 147 14.72 15.83 11.30
N PHE A 148 15.69 15.33 12.06
CA PHE A 148 16.38 14.06 11.74
C PHE A 148 15.45 12.84 11.69
N PRO A 149 14.49 12.64 12.60
CA PRO A 149 13.54 11.53 12.53
C PRO A 149 12.72 11.48 11.24
N ILE A 150 12.51 12.62 10.57
CA ILE A 150 11.80 12.66 9.29
C ILE A 150 12.53 11.81 8.23
N PHE A 151 13.85 11.95 8.15
CA PHE A 151 14.65 11.18 7.20
C PHE A 151 14.66 9.68 7.52
N ALA A 152 14.73 9.32 8.80
CA ALA A 152 14.65 7.93 9.24
C ALA A 152 13.27 7.32 8.90
N THR A 153 12.20 8.08 9.13
CA THR A 153 10.83 7.65 8.85
C THR A 153 10.55 7.56 7.34
N MET A 154 11.25 8.32 6.50
CA MET A 154 11.06 8.27 5.03
C MET A 154 11.23 6.86 4.46
N LEU A 155 12.12 6.04 5.00
CA LEU A 155 12.30 4.65 4.56
C LEU A 155 11.06 3.82 4.83
N ILE A 156 10.47 3.98 6.02
CA ILE A 156 9.24 3.26 6.42
C ILE A 156 8.04 3.75 5.59
N VAL A 157 7.92 5.07 5.43
CA VAL A 157 6.86 5.68 4.62
C VAL A 157 6.96 5.26 3.15
N ASN A 158 8.17 5.10 2.62
CA ASN A 158 8.35 4.63 1.24
C ASN A 158 7.77 3.24 1.03
N PHE A 159 7.89 2.35 2.02
CA PHE A 159 7.27 1.02 1.98
C PHE A 159 5.73 1.09 1.88
N ALA A 160 5.10 2.08 2.49
CA ALA A 160 3.65 2.29 2.42
C ALA A 160 3.14 2.62 0.99
N PHE A 161 4.02 3.07 0.10
CA PHE A 161 3.73 3.31 -1.32
C PHE A 161 4.11 2.13 -2.23
N SER A 162 4.65 1.06 -1.67
CA SER A 162 4.95 -0.18 -2.42
C SER A 162 3.66 -0.77 -2.99
N GLY A 163 3.75 -1.30 -4.21
CA GLY A 163 2.60 -1.83 -4.94
C GLY A 163 1.97 -0.83 -5.93
N THR A 164 2.26 0.47 -5.82
CA THR A 164 1.77 1.45 -6.81
C THR A 164 2.38 1.21 -8.19
N GLU A 165 3.59 0.70 -8.26
CA GLU A 165 4.29 0.35 -9.49
C GLU A 165 3.63 -0.79 -10.27
N LEU A 166 2.76 -1.59 -9.64
CA LEU A 166 1.99 -2.64 -10.32
C LEU A 166 1.12 -2.09 -11.45
N ILE A 167 0.72 -0.82 -11.40
CA ILE A 167 0.01 -0.14 -12.49
C ILE A 167 0.87 -0.12 -13.77
N GLY A 168 2.18 0.15 -13.62
CA GLY A 168 3.12 0.11 -14.73
C GLY A 168 3.42 -1.32 -15.21
N VAL A 169 3.45 -2.29 -14.29
CA VAL A 169 3.65 -3.70 -14.63
C VAL A 169 2.48 -4.25 -15.43
N ALA A 170 1.25 -3.90 -15.04
CA ALA A 170 0.02 -4.31 -15.70
C ALA A 170 -0.27 -3.56 -17.01
N ALA A 171 0.56 -2.59 -17.39
CA ALA A 171 0.33 -1.79 -18.60
C ALA A 171 0.36 -2.64 -19.90
N GLY A 172 1.18 -3.69 -19.92
CA GLY A 172 1.24 -4.62 -21.07
C GLY A 172 -0.05 -5.43 -21.29
N GLU A 173 -0.90 -5.55 -20.27
CA GLU A 173 -2.19 -6.26 -20.33
C GLU A 173 -3.39 -5.30 -20.38
N THR A 174 -3.12 -4.00 -20.32
CA THR A 174 -4.14 -2.96 -20.25
C THR A 174 -4.62 -2.58 -21.65
N LYS A 175 -5.95 -2.51 -21.85
CA LYS A 175 -6.53 -1.92 -23.06
C LYS A 175 -6.25 -0.42 -23.06
N ASP A 176 -5.83 0.13 -24.21
CA ASP A 176 -5.50 1.55 -24.39
C ASP A 176 -4.56 2.09 -23.29
N PRO A 177 -3.32 1.58 -23.17
CA PRO A 177 -2.41 1.96 -22.11
C PRO A 177 -2.14 3.48 -22.06
N ALA A 178 -2.08 4.13 -23.22
CA ALA A 178 -1.87 5.58 -23.33
C ALA A 178 -2.92 6.42 -22.57
N LYS A 179 -4.14 5.93 -22.48
CA LYS A 179 -5.24 6.61 -21.79
C LYS A 179 -5.42 6.13 -20.35
N ASN A 180 -5.34 4.82 -20.14
CA ASN A 180 -5.72 4.19 -18.89
C ASN A 180 -4.60 4.21 -17.85
N VAL A 181 -3.33 4.09 -18.25
CA VAL A 181 -2.19 4.10 -17.31
C VAL A 181 -2.03 5.46 -16.61
N PRO A 182 -2.01 6.61 -17.28
CA PRO A 182 -1.91 7.91 -16.62
C PRO A 182 -3.11 8.18 -15.69
N LYS A 183 -4.31 7.78 -16.10
CA LYS A 183 -5.52 7.91 -15.27
C LYS A 183 -5.43 7.06 -14.01
N ALA A 184 -4.98 5.81 -14.13
CA ALA A 184 -4.80 4.90 -13.00
C ALA A 184 -3.77 5.45 -12.01
N ILE A 185 -2.62 5.94 -12.48
CA ILE A 185 -1.56 6.54 -11.66
C ILE A 185 -2.11 7.73 -10.86
N ASN A 186 -2.74 8.70 -11.52
CA ASN A 186 -3.27 9.88 -10.86
C ASN A 186 -4.35 9.51 -9.82
N THR A 187 -5.26 8.60 -10.17
CA THR A 187 -6.31 8.13 -9.26
C THR A 187 -5.73 7.41 -8.04
N ALA A 188 -4.75 6.53 -8.24
CA ALA A 188 -4.12 5.78 -7.16
C ALA A 188 -3.40 6.72 -6.19
N ILE A 189 -2.60 7.66 -6.69
CA ILE A 189 -1.85 8.60 -5.86
C ILE A 189 -2.78 9.52 -5.09
N PHE A 190 -3.81 10.07 -5.73
CA PHE A 190 -4.78 10.94 -5.07
C PHE A 190 -5.51 10.18 -3.94
N ARG A 191 -5.94 8.94 -4.20
CA ARG A 191 -6.55 8.08 -3.19
C ARG A 191 -5.62 7.79 -2.02
N LEU A 192 -4.36 7.46 -2.30
CA LEU A 192 -3.35 7.20 -1.27
C LEU A 192 -3.09 8.43 -0.41
N LEU A 193 -2.97 9.61 -1.01
CA LEU A 193 -2.80 10.87 -0.28
C LEU A 193 -3.98 11.13 0.67
N ILE A 194 -5.21 10.98 0.20
CA ILE A 194 -6.39 11.16 1.06
C ILE A 194 -6.38 10.15 2.22
N PHE A 195 -6.09 8.89 1.95
CA PHE A 195 -6.12 7.85 2.98
C PHE A 195 -5.00 8.05 4.00
N PHE A 196 -3.76 8.29 3.58
CA PHE A 196 -2.66 8.48 4.52
C PHE A 196 -2.77 9.79 5.30
N VAL A 197 -3.02 10.90 4.63
CA VAL A 197 -3.18 12.19 5.32
C VAL A 197 -4.42 12.17 6.21
N GLY A 198 -5.54 11.62 5.71
CA GLY A 198 -6.77 11.51 6.48
C GLY A 198 -6.61 10.66 7.76
N THR A 199 -5.94 9.50 7.65
CA THR A 199 -5.69 8.66 8.83
C THR A 199 -4.74 9.32 9.83
N ILE A 200 -3.66 9.96 9.37
CA ILE A 200 -2.70 10.66 10.25
C ILE A 200 -3.38 11.83 10.97
N VAL A 201 -4.26 12.56 10.30
CA VAL A 201 -4.96 13.71 10.91
C VAL A 201 -5.92 13.28 12.02
N VAL A 202 -6.50 12.07 11.94
CA VAL A 202 -7.48 11.61 12.93
C VAL A 202 -6.87 10.76 14.06
N VAL A 203 -5.60 10.36 13.96
CA VAL A 203 -4.83 9.68 15.00
C VAL A 203 -4.17 10.69 15.94
#